data_a723cbf8e62e1deb0df6a103e2952a54
#
_entry.id   a723cbf8e62e1deb0df6a103e2952a54
#
_cell.length_a   1.000
_cell.length_b   1.000
_cell.length_c   1.000
_cell.angle_alpha   90.00
_cell.angle_beta   90.00
_cell.angle_gamma   90.00
#
_symmetry.space_group_name_H-M   'P 1'
#
loop_
_entity.id
_entity.type
_entity.pdbx_description
1 polymer ?
#
loop_
_entity_poly.entity_id
_entity_poly.type
_entity_poly.pdbx_seq_one_letter_code
_entity_poly.pdbx_strand_id
1 'polypeptide(L)'
;LRQMNDTPENKTEGNGADTARLNAQAPIIVHAQYLKDISFENPHAPESLRAGQPGPQMDININMDARKFAAEDGQEAMYEVVLVMTAKAQREDKAVFLAEVQYGAVVSLPGVPEETHHPILLIEVPKTLFPFARQLLAELTQSGGYPPLLLNPIDFRALYM
;
A
#
# COMPACT_ATOMS: atom_id res chain seq x y z
N LEU A 1 46.58 -31.64 -43.29
CA LEU A 1 45.68 -31.96 -42.20
C LEU A 1 45.03 -30.67 -41.72
N ARG A 2 43.77 -30.52 -42.01
CA ARG A 2 42.94 -29.34 -41.72
C ARG A 2 42.03 -29.73 -40.56
N GLN A 3 42.14 -29.06 -39.43
CA GLN A 3 41.16 -29.17 -38.37
C GLN A 3 40.14 -28.06 -38.51
N MET A 4 38.89 -28.46 -38.67
CA MET A 4 37.73 -27.61 -38.63
C MET A 4 37.42 -27.34 -37.15
N ASN A 5 37.39 -26.06 -36.77
CA ASN A 5 36.82 -25.57 -35.49
C ASN A 5 35.33 -25.38 -35.70
N ASP A 6 34.54 -26.24 -35.12
CA ASP A 6 33.13 -26.01 -34.92
C ASP A 6 32.95 -25.24 -33.57
N THR A 7 32.58 -23.98 -33.70
CA THR A 7 32.14 -23.19 -32.57
C THR A 7 30.61 -23.40 -32.41
N PRO A 8 30.11 -23.85 -31.26
CA PRO A 8 28.65 -23.94 -31.10
C PRO A 8 28.07 -22.54 -30.94
N GLU A 9 27.13 -22.22 -31.84
CA GLU A 9 26.26 -21.07 -31.69
C GLU A 9 25.47 -21.16 -30.38
N ASN A 10 25.74 -20.25 -29.47
CA ASN A 10 24.97 -20.08 -28.27
C ASN A 10 23.66 -19.34 -28.63
N LYS A 11 22.59 -20.10 -28.83
CA LYS A 11 21.24 -19.54 -28.96
C LYS A 11 20.75 -19.07 -27.61
N THR A 12 20.86 -17.79 -27.37
CA THR A 12 20.17 -17.10 -26.32
C THR A 12 18.68 -16.97 -26.64
N GLU A 13 17.93 -18.03 -26.48
CA GLU A 13 16.47 -18.02 -26.52
C GLU A 13 15.95 -18.17 -25.05
N GLY A 14 16.05 -17.14 -24.25
CA GLY A 14 15.60 -17.24 -22.86
C GLY A 14 14.91 -16.02 -22.29
N ASN A 15 15.11 -14.84 -22.86
CA ASN A 15 14.70 -13.61 -22.17
C ASN A 15 13.29 -13.09 -22.50
N GLY A 16 12.68 -13.52 -23.60
CA GLY A 16 11.36 -13.02 -23.99
C GLY A 16 10.20 -13.66 -23.23
N ALA A 17 10.33 -14.95 -22.93
CA ALA A 17 9.25 -15.69 -22.27
C ALA A 17 9.14 -15.36 -20.76
N ASP A 18 10.27 -15.13 -20.12
CA ASP A 18 10.29 -14.77 -18.68
C ASP A 18 9.80 -13.34 -18.45
N THR A 19 10.16 -12.41 -19.34
CA THR A 19 9.65 -11.04 -19.29
C THR A 19 8.15 -10.99 -19.54
N ALA A 20 7.65 -11.79 -20.49
CA ALA A 20 6.21 -11.88 -20.76
C ALA A 20 5.44 -12.49 -19.59
N ARG A 21 6.02 -13.47 -18.88
CA ARG A 21 5.40 -14.06 -17.67
C ARG A 21 5.37 -13.09 -16.51
N LEU A 22 6.43 -12.33 -16.28
CA LEU A 22 6.47 -11.29 -15.26
C LEU A 22 5.43 -10.21 -15.54
N ASN A 23 5.29 -9.79 -16.78
CA ASN A 23 4.28 -8.79 -17.16
C ASN A 23 2.85 -9.33 -17.09
N ALA A 24 2.65 -10.64 -17.33
CA ALA A 24 1.34 -11.26 -17.24
C ALA A 24 0.86 -11.45 -15.80
N GLN A 25 1.76 -11.41 -14.80
CA GLN A 25 1.42 -11.54 -13.39
C GLN A 25 1.05 -10.22 -12.72
N ALA A 26 1.26 -9.09 -13.40
CA ALA A 26 0.96 -7.76 -12.85
C ALA A 26 -0.03 -7.02 -13.75
N PRO A 27 -1.35 -7.32 -13.63
CA PRO A 27 -2.37 -6.66 -14.46
C PRO A 27 -2.59 -5.20 -14.06
N ILE A 28 -1.96 -4.72 -13.00
CA ILE A 28 -2.13 -3.38 -12.44
C ILE A 28 -0.98 -2.50 -12.93
N ILE A 29 -1.32 -1.36 -13.53
CA ILE A 29 -0.35 -0.31 -13.82
C ILE A 29 -0.55 0.81 -12.81
N VAL A 30 0.50 1.10 -12.04
CA VAL A 30 0.49 2.22 -11.09
C VAL A 30 1.07 3.44 -11.78
N HIS A 31 0.22 4.44 -12.03
CA HIS A 31 0.63 5.68 -12.70
C HIS A 31 1.20 6.71 -11.71
N ALA A 32 0.65 6.74 -10.50
CA ALA A 32 1.10 7.64 -9.45
C ALA A 32 0.83 6.98 -8.09
N GLN A 33 1.69 7.28 -7.13
CA GLN A 33 1.55 6.80 -5.75
C GLN A 33 1.94 7.97 -4.84
N TYR A 34 1.10 8.31 -3.87
CA TYR A 34 1.25 9.55 -3.12
C TYR A 34 0.61 9.50 -1.75
N LEU A 35 1.17 10.28 -0.86
CA LEU A 35 0.54 10.62 0.42
C LEU A 35 -0.55 11.67 0.13
N LYS A 36 -1.80 11.34 0.42
CA LYS A 36 -2.93 12.23 0.17
C LYS A 36 -3.23 13.14 1.35
N ASP A 37 -3.18 12.60 2.56
CA ASP A 37 -3.38 13.35 3.79
C ASP A 37 -2.72 12.64 4.96
N ILE A 38 -2.26 13.41 5.93
CA ILE A 38 -1.63 12.89 7.13
C ILE A 38 -1.94 13.82 8.29
N SER A 39 -2.33 13.24 9.43
CA SER A 39 -2.57 14.02 10.64
C SER A 39 -2.08 13.28 11.89
N PHE A 40 -1.59 14.04 12.85
CA PHE A 40 -1.15 13.51 14.12
C PHE A 40 -1.51 14.49 15.23
N GLU A 41 -2.23 13.98 16.24
CA GLU A 41 -2.59 14.75 17.43
C GLU A 41 -1.98 14.09 18.65
N ASN A 42 -1.33 14.88 19.49
CA ASN A 42 -0.64 14.45 20.69
C ASN A 42 -1.04 15.36 21.86
N PRO A 43 -2.33 15.31 22.28
CA PRO A 43 -2.93 16.36 23.09
C PRO A 43 -2.42 16.44 24.53
N HIS A 44 -1.86 15.34 25.06
CA HIS A 44 -1.42 15.27 26.45
C HIS A 44 0.10 15.16 26.61
N ALA A 45 0.86 15.43 25.53
CA ALA A 45 2.30 15.57 25.65
C ALA A 45 2.63 16.87 26.42
N PRO A 46 3.66 16.93 27.28
CA PRO A 46 4.64 15.85 27.53
C PRO A 46 4.24 14.83 28.61
N GLU A 47 3.14 14.99 29.32
CA GLU A 47 2.75 14.08 30.42
C GLU A 47 2.52 12.66 29.91
N SER A 48 1.96 12.51 28.71
CA SER A 48 1.74 11.21 28.08
C SER A 48 3.02 10.43 27.80
N LEU A 49 4.17 11.14 27.77
CA LEU A 49 5.48 10.55 27.51
C LEU A 49 6.22 10.14 28.78
N ARG A 50 5.64 10.38 29.94
CA ARG A 50 6.27 10.06 31.24
C ARG A 50 6.48 8.54 31.37
N ALA A 51 7.68 8.16 31.85
CA ALA A 51 8.00 6.77 32.11
C ALA A 51 7.16 6.15 33.24
N GLY A 52 6.96 4.84 33.21
CA GLY A 52 6.29 4.08 34.24
C GLY A 52 4.78 4.03 34.13
N GLN A 53 4.19 4.60 33.08
CA GLN A 53 2.77 4.48 32.82
C GLN A 53 2.44 3.17 32.09
N PRO A 54 1.22 2.61 32.30
CA PRO A 54 0.80 1.43 31.53
C PRO A 54 0.73 1.75 30.04
N GLY A 55 0.96 0.72 29.20
CA GLY A 55 0.83 0.86 27.77
C GLY A 55 -0.58 1.28 27.35
N PRO A 56 -0.73 2.12 26.34
CA PRO A 56 -2.04 2.53 25.86
C PRO A 56 -2.76 1.40 25.14
N GLN A 57 -4.08 1.45 25.17
CA GLN A 57 -4.92 0.62 24.29
C GLN A 57 -4.95 1.22 22.90
N MET A 58 -4.76 0.37 21.90
CA MET A 58 -4.74 0.79 20.50
C MET A 58 -6.02 0.38 19.80
N ASP A 59 -6.63 1.33 19.12
CA ASP A 59 -7.76 1.09 18.22
C ASP A 59 -7.32 1.45 16.80
N ILE A 60 -7.31 0.45 15.94
CA ILE A 60 -6.84 0.59 14.55
C ILE A 60 -8.01 0.38 13.60
N ASN A 61 -8.27 1.37 12.77
CA ASN A 61 -9.25 1.29 11.70
C ASN A 61 -8.57 1.38 10.34
N ILE A 62 -9.03 0.55 9.41
CA ILE A 62 -8.53 0.51 8.04
C ILE A 62 -9.70 0.52 7.09
N ASN A 63 -9.70 1.50 6.17
CA ASN A 63 -10.69 1.64 5.12
C ASN A 63 -10.00 1.77 3.78
N MET A 64 -10.66 1.26 2.75
CA MET A 64 -10.24 1.39 1.36
C MET A 64 -11.36 2.06 0.58
N ASP A 65 -11.00 2.95 -0.30
CA ASP A 65 -11.93 3.60 -1.21
C ASP A 65 -11.35 3.61 -2.62
N ALA A 66 -12.20 3.36 -3.60
CA ALA A 66 -11.82 3.37 -5.01
C ALA A 66 -12.84 4.19 -5.78
N ARG A 67 -12.33 5.12 -6.61
CA ARG A 67 -13.20 5.90 -7.50
C ARG A 67 -12.64 5.90 -8.91
N LYS A 68 -13.56 5.84 -9.86
CA LYS A 68 -13.23 5.91 -11.28
C LYS A 68 -13.12 7.37 -11.72
N PHE A 69 -12.05 7.69 -12.45
CA PHE A 69 -11.97 8.95 -13.16
C PHE A 69 -12.79 8.87 -14.44
N ALA A 70 -13.39 9.99 -14.85
CA ALA A 70 -14.01 10.10 -16.15
C ALA A 70 -12.92 9.90 -17.21
N ALA A 71 -13.01 8.78 -17.95
CA ALA A 71 -12.16 8.56 -19.10
C ALA A 71 -12.64 9.46 -20.26
N GLU A 72 -11.70 10.16 -20.90
CA GLU A 72 -12.00 10.78 -22.19
C GLU A 72 -12.22 9.69 -23.25
N ASP A 73 -13.02 9.99 -24.26
CA ASP A 73 -13.35 9.04 -25.32
C ASP A 73 -12.08 8.41 -25.92
N GLY A 74 -12.00 7.07 -25.90
CA GLY A 74 -10.87 6.29 -26.42
C GLY A 74 -9.71 6.12 -25.45
N GLN A 75 -9.82 6.64 -24.21
CA GLN A 75 -8.82 6.43 -23.17
C GLN A 75 -9.24 5.31 -22.22
N GLU A 76 -8.24 4.65 -21.67
CA GLU A 76 -8.41 3.62 -20.67
C GLU A 76 -8.90 4.22 -19.34
N ALA A 77 -9.81 3.51 -18.66
CA ALA A 77 -10.31 3.92 -17.37
C ALA A 77 -9.20 3.94 -16.34
N MET A 78 -9.13 5.01 -15.56
CA MET A 78 -8.22 5.14 -14.44
C MET A 78 -8.98 5.22 -13.13
N TYR A 79 -8.39 4.70 -12.08
CA TYR A 79 -8.98 4.67 -10.74
C TYR A 79 -8.03 5.30 -9.74
N GLU A 80 -8.59 6.05 -8.80
CA GLU A 80 -7.88 6.39 -7.58
C GLU A 80 -8.28 5.38 -6.50
N VAL A 81 -7.29 4.76 -5.86
CA VAL A 81 -7.49 3.92 -4.68
C VAL A 81 -6.81 4.59 -3.50
N VAL A 82 -7.54 4.79 -2.42
CA VAL A 82 -7.03 5.39 -1.19
C VAL A 82 -7.14 4.39 -0.05
N LEU A 83 -6.02 4.14 0.60
CA LEU A 83 -5.94 3.39 1.84
C LEU A 83 -5.93 4.38 3.00
N VAL A 84 -6.92 4.30 3.88
CA VAL A 84 -7.04 5.14 5.07
C VAL A 84 -6.75 4.30 6.29
N MET A 85 -5.74 4.69 7.07
CA MET A 85 -5.36 4.02 8.30
C MET A 85 -5.44 5.02 9.44
N THR A 86 -6.25 4.70 10.46
CA THR A 86 -6.43 5.50 11.66
C THR A 86 -5.97 4.71 12.87
N ALA A 87 -5.12 5.29 13.68
CA ALA A 87 -4.65 4.71 14.93
C ALA A 87 -4.99 5.65 16.09
N LYS A 88 -5.78 5.18 17.03
CA LYS A 88 -6.13 5.90 18.26
C LYS A 88 -5.55 5.16 19.46
N ALA A 89 -4.71 5.84 20.20
CA ALA A 89 -4.15 5.32 21.46
C ALA A 89 -4.86 5.96 22.64
N GLN A 90 -5.33 5.15 23.60
CA GLN A 90 -6.02 5.60 24.81
C GLN A 90 -5.39 4.98 26.04
N ARG A 91 -5.34 5.76 27.10
CA ARG A 91 -4.92 5.33 28.44
C ARG A 91 -5.86 5.96 29.46
N GLU A 92 -6.57 5.15 30.24
CA GLU A 92 -7.50 5.62 31.27
C GLU A 92 -8.50 6.65 30.72
N ASP A 93 -9.18 6.30 29.63
CA ASP A 93 -10.18 7.15 28.94
C ASP A 93 -9.64 8.47 28.35
N LYS A 94 -8.32 8.67 28.38
CA LYS A 94 -7.69 9.83 27.76
C LYS A 94 -6.99 9.45 26.47
N ALA A 95 -7.16 10.29 25.45
CA ALA A 95 -6.45 10.14 24.20
C ALA A 95 -4.95 10.38 24.40
N VAL A 96 -4.14 9.38 24.11
CA VAL A 96 -2.68 9.52 24.11
C VAL A 96 -2.23 10.15 22.81
N PHE A 97 -2.62 9.56 21.69
CA PHE A 97 -2.45 10.17 20.37
C PHE A 97 -3.54 9.72 19.41
N LEU A 98 -3.71 10.47 18.36
CA LEU A 98 -4.56 10.13 17.23
C LEU A 98 -3.77 10.36 15.95
N ALA A 99 -3.58 9.32 15.16
CA ALA A 99 -2.85 9.37 13.90
C ALA A 99 -3.75 8.91 12.75
N GLU A 100 -3.70 9.61 11.63
CA GLU A 100 -4.38 9.22 10.41
C GLU A 100 -3.45 9.38 9.21
N VAL A 101 -3.44 8.37 8.36
CA VAL A 101 -2.69 8.37 7.10
C VAL A 101 -3.66 8.01 5.98
N GLN A 102 -3.72 8.85 4.96
CA GLN A 102 -4.43 8.56 3.71
C GLN A 102 -3.39 8.46 2.59
N TYR A 103 -3.21 7.26 2.10
CA TYR A 103 -2.22 6.95 1.09
C TYR A 103 -2.89 6.44 -0.18
N GLY A 104 -2.60 7.05 -1.31
CA GLY A 104 -3.32 6.81 -2.55
C GLY A 104 -2.44 6.39 -3.71
N ALA A 105 -3.11 5.84 -4.71
CA ALA A 105 -2.52 5.55 -6.00
C ALA A 105 -3.52 5.78 -7.11
N VAL A 106 -3.02 6.16 -8.27
CA VAL A 106 -3.78 6.16 -9.52
C VAL A 106 -3.34 4.96 -10.32
N VAL A 107 -4.28 4.09 -10.64
CA VAL A 107 -4.01 2.83 -11.31
C VAL A 107 -4.92 2.63 -12.53
N SER A 108 -4.47 1.80 -13.47
CA SER A 108 -5.29 1.27 -14.55
C SER A 108 -5.16 -0.25 -14.62
N LEU A 109 -6.17 -0.89 -15.21
CA LEU A 109 -6.28 -2.35 -15.31
C LEU A 109 -6.44 -2.76 -16.78
N PRO A 110 -5.40 -2.60 -17.61
CA PRO A 110 -5.50 -2.88 -19.04
C PRO A 110 -5.77 -4.37 -19.30
N GLY A 111 -6.71 -4.65 -20.20
CA GLY A 111 -7.03 -6.02 -20.59
C GLY A 111 -7.75 -6.85 -19.54
N VAL A 112 -8.12 -6.26 -18.41
CA VAL A 112 -8.86 -6.93 -17.34
C VAL A 112 -10.36 -6.70 -17.54
N PRO A 113 -11.21 -7.76 -17.50
CA PRO A 113 -12.66 -7.59 -17.59
C PRO A 113 -13.18 -6.66 -16.49
N GLU A 114 -14.10 -5.76 -16.86
CA GLU A 114 -14.61 -4.73 -15.95
C GLU A 114 -15.27 -5.32 -14.70
N GLU A 115 -15.90 -6.48 -14.82
CA GLU A 115 -16.56 -7.18 -13.70
C GLU A 115 -15.56 -7.58 -12.59
N THR A 116 -14.28 -7.70 -12.91
CA THR A 116 -13.24 -8.09 -11.96
C THR A 116 -12.46 -6.90 -11.41
N HIS A 117 -12.75 -5.66 -11.85
CA HIS A 117 -12.02 -4.47 -11.40
C HIS A 117 -12.18 -4.23 -9.90
N HIS A 118 -13.40 -4.32 -9.38
CA HIS A 118 -13.70 -3.96 -7.99
C HIS A 118 -12.89 -4.77 -6.96
N PRO A 119 -12.82 -6.11 -7.02
CA PRO A 119 -11.99 -6.85 -6.07
C PRO A 119 -10.49 -6.56 -6.24
N ILE A 120 -9.99 -6.34 -7.45
CA ILE A 120 -8.59 -5.99 -7.66
C ILE A 120 -8.27 -4.64 -7.01
N LEU A 121 -9.14 -3.64 -7.20
CA LEU A 121 -8.95 -2.30 -6.65
C LEU A 121 -9.01 -2.27 -5.12
N LEU A 122 -9.79 -3.13 -4.50
CA LEU A 122 -9.99 -3.13 -3.05
C LEU A 122 -9.23 -4.22 -2.30
N ILE A 123 -8.57 -5.13 -2.99
CA ILE A 123 -7.73 -6.18 -2.40
C ILE A 123 -6.27 -6.01 -2.79
N GLU A 124 -5.99 -6.08 -4.09
CA GLU A 124 -4.60 -6.12 -4.58
C GLU A 124 -3.91 -4.76 -4.52
N VAL A 125 -4.62 -3.67 -4.84
CA VAL A 125 -4.04 -2.33 -4.79
C VAL A 125 -3.76 -1.90 -3.35
N PRO A 126 -4.68 -2.00 -2.38
CA PRO A 126 -4.38 -1.69 -0.99
C PRO A 126 -3.23 -2.52 -0.41
N LYS A 127 -3.14 -3.77 -0.80
CA LYS A 127 -2.03 -4.65 -0.42
C LYS A 127 -0.68 -4.10 -0.86
N THR A 128 -0.63 -3.48 -2.03
CA THR A 128 0.57 -2.82 -2.55
C THR A 128 0.87 -1.53 -1.81
N LEU A 129 -0.16 -0.77 -1.42
CA LEU A 129 -0.01 0.51 -0.72
C LEU A 129 0.32 0.36 0.77
N PHE A 130 -0.06 -0.74 1.37
CA PHE A 130 0.03 -0.95 2.81
C PHE A 130 1.45 -0.76 3.39
N PRO A 131 2.54 -1.30 2.82
CA PRO A 131 3.87 -1.11 3.37
C PRO A 131 4.29 0.35 3.46
N PHE A 132 3.88 1.18 2.50
CA PHE A 132 4.17 2.60 2.48
C PHE A 132 3.38 3.36 3.55
N ALA A 133 2.08 3.07 3.65
CA ALA A 133 1.21 3.66 4.67
C ALA A 133 1.64 3.25 6.07
N ARG A 134 2.01 1.98 6.26
CA ARG A 134 2.52 1.45 7.53
C ARG A 134 3.77 2.20 7.97
N GLN A 135 4.70 2.46 7.05
CA GLN A 135 5.94 3.18 7.37
C GLN A 135 5.65 4.61 7.81
N LEU A 136 4.74 5.30 7.15
CA LEU A 136 4.34 6.65 7.52
C LEU A 136 3.72 6.69 8.92
N LEU A 137 2.87 5.72 9.24
CA LEU A 137 2.27 5.62 10.58
C LEU A 137 3.33 5.37 11.66
N ALA A 138 4.31 4.53 11.39
CA ALA A 138 5.42 4.28 12.29
C ALA A 138 6.26 5.56 12.51
N GLU A 139 6.53 6.31 11.47
CA GLU A 139 7.25 7.59 11.54
C GLU A 139 6.51 8.65 12.34
N LEU A 140 5.19 8.73 12.18
CA LEU A 140 4.35 9.66 12.95
C LEU A 140 4.42 9.38 14.45
N THR A 141 4.22 8.13 14.85
CA THR A 141 4.23 7.76 16.27
C THR A 141 5.61 7.96 16.87
N GLN A 142 6.65 7.62 16.16
CA GLN A 142 8.03 7.86 16.61
C GLN A 142 8.34 9.36 16.74
N SER A 143 7.91 10.15 15.79
CA SER A 143 8.06 11.61 15.84
C SER A 143 7.27 12.24 17.00
N GLY A 144 6.20 11.60 17.41
CA GLY A 144 5.41 12.01 18.58
C GLY A 144 6.02 11.67 19.94
N GLY A 145 7.15 10.95 19.94
CA GLY A 145 7.85 10.55 21.17
C GLY A 145 7.49 9.17 21.67
N TYR A 146 6.78 8.36 20.86
CA TYR A 146 6.37 7.00 21.20
C TYR A 146 7.21 5.96 20.45
N PRO A 147 7.19 4.69 20.88
CA PRO A 147 7.73 3.63 20.04
C PRO A 147 7.02 3.58 18.68
N PRO A 148 7.72 3.27 17.60
CA PRO A 148 7.08 3.22 16.29
C PRO A 148 5.99 2.15 16.25
N LEU A 149 4.80 2.54 15.79
CA LEU A 149 3.69 1.61 15.60
C LEU A 149 3.85 0.89 14.28
N LEU A 150 4.25 -0.38 14.35
CA LEU A 150 4.42 -1.25 13.19
C LEU A 150 3.28 -2.26 13.16
N LEU A 151 2.32 -2.05 12.27
CA LEU A 151 1.19 -2.94 12.11
C LEU A 151 1.61 -4.26 11.48
N ASN A 152 1.00 -5.35 11.94
CA ASN A 152 1.13 -6.64 11.27
C ASN A 152 0.49 -6.60 9.88
N PRO A 153 0.89 -7.50 8.97
CA PRO A 153 0.25 -7.61 7.67
C PRO A 153 -1.27 -7.77 7.79
N ILE A 154 -1.99 -7.14 6.87
CA ILE A 154 -3.44 -7.11 6.88
C ILE A 154 -3.97 -7.99 5.75
N ASP A 155 -4.99 -8.78 6.05
CA ASP A 155 -5.71 -9.56 5.07
C ASP A 155 -6.81 -8.68 4.44
N PHE A 156 -6.47 -8.03 3.33
CA PHE A 156 -7.41 -7.16 2.62
C PHE A 156 -8.55 -7.94 1.98
N ARG A 157 -8.34 -9.22 1.66
CA ARG A 157 -9.41 -10.07 1.16
C ARG A 157 -10.49 -10.27 2.22
N ALA A 158 -10.09 -10.52 3.47
CA ALA A 158 -11.02 -10.65 4.58
C ALA A 158 -11.79 -9.35 4.83
N LEU A 159 -11.14 -8.20 4.69
CA LEU A 159 -11.80 -6.89 4.85
C LEU A 159 -12.79 -6.59 3.71
N TYR A 160 -12.53 -7.08 2.52
CA TYR A 160 -13.39 -6.91 1.35
C TYR A 160 -14.70 -7.71 1.47
N MET A 161 -14.64 -8.88 2.06
CA MET A 161 -15.77 -9.77 2.27
C MET A 161 -16.49 -9.41 3.58
#